data_b6c380b3c4065159f01532eaeefb9bae
#
_entry.id   b6c380b3c4065159f01532eaeefb9bae
#
_cell.length_a   1.000
_cell.length_b   1.000
_cell.length_c   1.000
_cell.angle_alpha   90.00
_cell.angle_beta   90.00
_cell.angle_gamma   90.00
#
_symmetry.space_group_name_H-M   'P 1'
#
loop_
_entity.id
_entity.type
_entity.pdbx_description
1 polymer ?
#
loop_
_entity_poly.entity_id
_entity_poly.type
_entity_poly.pdbx_seq_one_letter_code
_entity_poly.pdbx_strand_id
1 'polypeptide(L)'
;MLTLSLAARDIAVKNAVELKAAASSAVGGDVIRLASGKYDDVKLRITHNGTQGRPIQVVAVVPGEAILGGASEIDISGAYVVIDGLYLLNGAIASGSADRSVITFNSHHGIVRNTAIVDYNPAGFETAYYWVFFNGSHNTVERCYFKGKNNLEPLIGNGLENAQYNSVVGCYFKNIPYDVGNGREDIRVWGSGKFDEKTNEGAYFVIQGNLFDHADGEGTEIVSLKSNFNQVIGNTVRATRGGINIRRGANNTVKGNIVLGEGVAGAHGLRMSGANHVVQGNYVSGCDYGIRVSAGEFTAHALTPDYSPKEKNNAKTAKNALGIVTAYPQSKKLTLSGNTIVACDGPDLELGSDYKKHWPQEQMVLLPSDCDISGNRFVRPKGGLSIEVVAPDPQFASLSAKSAPNRFTSNVVLGAKSKGAPTSGFKFDGLPSGWTEKREMGEFHPLKPEDVGPSWVIALRTAGKFEVEDDMSCSRDPAAKKAKKVKKPK
;
A
#
# COMPACT_ATOMS: atom_id res chain seq x y z
N MET A 1 -16.39 -38.20 -25.11
CA MET A 1 -15.43 -38.62 -24.06
C MET A 1 -16.06 -38.35 -22.70
N LEU A 2 -16.42 -39.42 -21.98
CA LEU A 2 -16.82 -39.27 -20.57
C LEU A 2 -15.54 -38.90 -19.78
N THR A 3 -15.44 -37.66 -19.35
CA THR A 3 -14.46 -37.26 -18.33
C THR A 3 -14.89 -37.91 -17.02
N LEU A 4 -14.23 -38.98 -16.62
CA LEU A 4 -14.33 -39.51 -15.26
C LEU A 4 -13.92 -38.37 -14.31
N SER A 5 -14.90 -37.71 -13.68
CA SER A 5 -14.67 -36.80 -12.60
C SER A 5 -14.12 -37.63 -11.44
N LEU A 6 -12.82 -37.56 -11.15
CA LEU A 6 -12.26 -38.11 -9.94
C LEU A 6 -13.02 -37.53 -8.73
N ALA A 7 -13.44 -38.39 -7.83
CA ALA A 7 -14.05 -37.96 -6.58
C ALA A 7 -13.07 -37.08 -5.80
N ALA A 8 -13.56 -36.01 -5.18
CA ALA A 8 -12.77 -35.17 -4.31
C ALA A 8 -12.26 -36.00 -3.11
N ARG A 9 -10.97 -35.85 -2.80
CA ARG A 9 -10.34 -36.55 -1.67
C ARG A 9 -10.19 -35.59 -0.48
N ASP A 10 -10.37 -36.14 0.71
CA ASP A 10 -9.99 -35.51 1.96
C ASP A 10 -8.68 -36.16 2.43
N ILE A 11 -7.57 -35.42 2.39
CA ILE A 11 -6.22 -35.96 2.57
C ILE A 11 -5.64 -35.39 3.86
N ALA A 12 -5.63 -36.20 4.93
CA ALA A 12 -4.99 -35.80 6.18
C ALA A 12 -3.47 -35.92 6.09
N VAL A 13 -2.76 -34.88 6.53
CA VAL A 13 -1.29 -34.83 6.58
C VAL A 13 -0.83 -34.32 7.94
N LYS A 14 0.29 -34.87 8.44
CA LYS A 14 0.81 -34.56 9.77
C LYS A 14 2.30 -34.19 9.81
N ASN A 15 2.95 -34.14 8.64
CA ASN A 15 4.33 -33.72 8.50
C ASN A 15 4.63 -33.16 7.09
N ALA A 16 5.80 -32.56 6.93
CA ALA A 16 6.25 -31.92 5.70
C ALA A 16 6.32 -32.88 4.49
N VAL A 17 6.68 -34.15 4.71
CA VAL A 17 6.79 -35.15 3.64
C VAL A 17 5.41 -35.51 3.10
N GLU A 18 4.45 -35.79 3.97
CA GLU A 18 3.07 -36.07 3.60
C GLU A 18 2.41 -34.88 2.89
N LEU A 19 2.65 -33.67 3.41
CA LEU A 19 2.14 -32.45 2.80
C LEU A 19 2.65 -32.27 1.37
N LYS A 20 3.96 -32.46 1.14
CA LYS A 20 4.57 -32.36 -0.18
C LYS A 20 3.99 -33.41 -1.14
N ALA A 21 3.84 -34.65 -0.70
CA ALA A 21 3.25 -35.72 -1.49
C ALA A 21 1.80 -35.45 -1.86
N ALA A 22 0.99 -34.99 -0.89
CA ALA A 22 -0.40 -34.62 -1.11
C ALA A 22 -0.53 -33.47 -2.12
N ALA A 23 0.25 -32.41 -1.94
CA ALA A 23 0.23 -31.25 -2.84
C ALA A 23 0.62 -31.58 -4.28
N SER A 24 1.60 -32.46 -4.46
CA SER A 24 2.07 -32.88 -5.79
C SER A 24 1.04 -33.72 -6.57
N SER A 25 0.10 -34.35 -5.88
CA SER A 25 -0.92 -35.23 -6.49
C SER A 25 -2.35 -34.69 -6.37
N ALA A 26 -2.52 -33.50 -5.79
CA ALA A 26 -3.83 -32.88 -5.61
C ALA A 26 -4.50 -32.58 -6.94
N VAL A 27 -5.80 -32.79 -7.02
CA VAL A 27 -6.66 -32.47 -8.16
C VAL A 27 -7.84 -31.61 -7.73
N GLY A 28 -8.52 -31.00 -8.67
CA GLY A 28 -9.64 -30.11 -8.39
C GLY A 28 -10.73 -30.76 -7.50
N GLY A 29 -10.99 -30.13 -6.36
CA GLY A 29 -11.89 -30.55 -5.32
C GLY A 29 -11.22 -31.23 -4.11
N ASP A 30 -9.94 -31.58 -4.19
CA ASP A 30 -9.23 -32.17 -3.06
C ASP A 30 -9.03 -31.16 -1.92
N VAL A 31 -9.11 -31.67 -0.69
CA VAL A 31 -8.84 -30.92 0.53
C VAL A 31 -7.68 -31.59 1.28
N ILE A 32 -6.55 -30.91 1.37
CA ILE A 32 -5.38 -31.35 2.13
C ILE A 32 -5.49 -30.74 3.54
N ARG A 33 -5.65 -31.57 4.56
CA ARG A 33 -5.84 -31.14 5.95
C ARG A 33 -4.58 -31.32 6.76
N LEU A 34 -4.00 -30.23 7.20
CA LEU A 34 -2.82 -30.22 8.05
C LEU A 34 -3.23 -30.40 9.51
N ALA A 35 -2.76 -31.46 10.14
CA ALA A 35 -2.87 -31.63 11.59
C ALA A 35 -2.09 -30.52 12.31
N SER A 36 -2.45 -30.28 13.59
CA SER A 36 -1.67 -29.38 14.45
C SER A 36 -0.23 -29.90 14.60
N GLY A 37 0.74 -29.00 14.46
CA GLY A 37 2.15 -29.35 14.54
C GLY A 37 3.06 -28.42 13.75
N LYS A 38 4.37 -28.73 13.77
CA LYS A 38 5.41 -28.00 13.04
C LYS A 38 5.71 -28.64 11.70
N TYR A 39 5.81 -27.79 10.69
CA TYR A 39 6.12 -28.12 9.32
C TYR A 39 7.30 -27.24 8.87
N ASP A 40 8.51 -27.61 9.25
CA ASP A 40 9.70 -26.84 8.92
C ASP A 40 10.23 -27.16 7.51
N ASP A 41 10.85 -26.19 6.87
CA ASP A 41 11.51 -26.28 5.56
C ASP A 41 10.62 -26.81 4.42
N VAL A 42 9.33 -26.52 4.49
CA VAL A 42 8.35 -26.94 3.48
C VAL A 42 8.47 -26.09 2.22
N LYS A 43 8.75 -26.73 1.09
CA LYS A 43 8.58 -26.14 -0.25
C LYS A 43 7.23 -26.61 -0.79
N LEU A 44 6.15 -25.95 -0.36
CA LEU A 44 4.81 -26.29 -0.78
C LEU A 44 4.54 -25.72 -2.17
N ARG A 45 4.46 -26.59 -3.16
CA ARG A 45 4.13 -26.20 -4.53
C ARG A 45 2.87 -26.91 -5.00
N ILE A 46 1.87 -26.13 -5.44
CA ILE A 46 0.62 -26.62 -5.97
C ILE A 46 0.53 -26.22 -7.43
N THR A 47 0.67 -27.19 -8.33
CA THR A 47 0.78 -26.96 -9.78
C THR A 47 -0.48 -27.34 -10.55
N HIS A 48 -1.34 -28.19 -9.98
CA HIS A 48 -2.57 -28.60 -10.60
C HIS A 48 -3.68 -27.56 -10.38
N ASN A 49 -4.60 -27.50 -11.32
CA ASN A 49 -5.71 -26.56 -11.27
C ASN A 49 -6.92 -27.16 -10.56
N GLY A 50 -7.51 -26.36 -9.69
CA GLY A 50 -8.91 -26.49 -9.33
C GLY A 50 -9.83 -25.80 -10.34
N THR A 51 -11.08 -25.65 -9.98
CA THR A 51 -12.07 -24.81 -10.66
C THR A 51 -12.85 -24.01 -9.63
N GLN A 52 -13.64 -23.04 -10.05
CA GLN A 52 -14.45 -22.22 -9.14
C GLN A 52 -15.35 -23.06 -8.22
N GLY A 53 -15.99 -24.11 -8.73
CA GLY A 53 -16.84 -25.02 -7.94
C GLY A 53 -16.09 -26.16 -7.26
N ARG A 54 -14.82 -26.38 -7.58
CA ARG A 54 -13.97 -27.46 -7.06
C ARG A 54 -12.52 -27.00 -6.90
N PRO A 55 -12.23 -26.04 -5.98
CA PRO A 55 -10.86 -25.59 -5.72
C PRO A 55 -10.03 -26.73 -5.10
N ILE A 56 -8.71 -26.64 -5.26
CA ILE A 56 -7.79 -27.40 -4.43
C ILE A 56 -7.60 -26.61 -3.13
N GLN A 57 -7.75 -27.25 -1.99
CA GLN A 57 -7.66 -26.58 -0.70
C GLN A 57 -6.54 -27.17 0.16
N VAL A 58 -5.78 -26.32 0.79
CA VAL A 58 -4.78 -26.65 1.83
C VAL A 58 -5.18 -25.92 3.09
N VAL A 59 -5.67 -26.67 4.08
CA VAL A 59 -6.31 -26.09 5.26
C VAL A 59 -5.74 -26.66 6.55
N ALA A 60 -5.52 -25.82 7.54
CA ALA A 60 -5.23 -26.29 8.89
C ALA A 60 -6.49 -26.90 9.53
N VAL A 61 -6.40 -28.06 10.13
CA VAL A 61 -7.51 -28.68 10.89
C VAL A 61 -7.95 -27.76 12.02
N VAL A 62 -6.99 -27.18 12.72
CA VAL A 62 -7.20 -26.13 13.71
C VAL A 62 -6.44 -24.90 13.21
N PRO A 63 -7.13 -23.83 12.79
CA PRO A 63 -6.47 -22.65 12.27
C PRO A 63 -5.46 -22.06 13.25
N GLY A 64 -4.24 -21.77 12.74
CA GLY A 64 -3.12 -21.27 13.53
C GLY A 64 -2.26 -22.35 14.20
N GLU A 65 -2.66 -23.62 14.20
CA GLU A 65 -1.89 -24.70 14.82
C GLU A 65 -1.02 -25.51 13.83
N ALA A 66 -1.22 -25.34 12.53
CA ALA A 66 -0.30 -25.82 11.51
C ALA A 66 0.78 -24.77 11.27
N ILE A 67 1.94 -24.93 11.92
CA ILE A 67 3.01 -23.93 11.97
C ILE A 67 4.10 -24.28 10.95
N LEU A 68 4.30 -23.39 9.98
CA LEU A 68 5.37 -23.49 8.98
C LEU A 68 6.56 -22.63 9.43
N GLY A 69 7.68 -23.27 9.72
CA GLY A 69 8.92 -22.61 10.14
C GLY A 69 10.07 -22.83 9.16
N GLY A 70 11.29 -22.53 9.62
CA GLY A 70 12.50 -22.73 8.83
C GLY A 70 12.49 -21.95 7.52
N ALA A 71 12.89 -22.60 6.43
CA ALA A 71 12.91 -22.03 5.09
C ALA A 71 11.65 -22.37 4.27
N SER A 72 10.48 -22.41 4.91
CA SER A 72 9.23 -22.75 4.22
C SER A 72 8.78 -21.67 3.23
N GLU A 73 8.28 -22.10 2.07
CA GLU A 73 7.74 -21.27 0.99
C GLU A 73 6.47 -21.92 0.44
N ILE A 74 5.54 -21.09 -0.05
CA ILE A 74 4.29 -21.54 -0.68
C ILE A 74 4.24 -20.98 -2.10
N ASP A 75 4.18 -21.86 -3.09
CA ASP A 75 4.05 -21.53 -4.51
C ASP A 75 2.69 -22.02 -5.05
N ILE A 76 1.82 -21.09 -5.37
CA ILE A 76 0.49 -21.33 -5.93
C ILE A 76 0.61 -21.15 -7.45
N SER A 77 1.00 -22.23 -8.14
CA SER A 77 1.14 -22.27 -9.60
C SER A 77 -0.11 -22.83 -10.29
N GLY A 78 -1.01 -23.49 -9.58
CA GLY A 78 -2.31 -23.93 -10.07
C GLY A 78 -3.38 -22.85 -9.91
N ALA A 79 -4.39 -22.85 -10.76
CA ALA A 79 -5.56 -21.99 -10.65
C ALA A 79 -6.55 -22.52 -9.61
N TYR A 80 -7.33 -21.62 -8.99
CA TYR A 80 -8.36 -21.95 -8.00
C TYR A 80 -7.81 -22.79 -6.84
N VAL A 81 -6.74 -22.32 -6.23
CA VAL A 81 -6.13 -22.92 -5.03
C VAL A 81 -6.45 -22.05 -3.82
N VAL A 82 -6.83 -22.67 -2.72
CA VAL A 82 -7.12 -22.00 -1.45
C VAL A 82 -6.15 -22.47 -0.37
N ILE A 83 -5.47 -21.56 0.27
CA ILE A 83 -4.66 -21.76 1.48
C ILE A 83 -5.42 -21.14 2.66
N ASP A 84 -5.67 -21.89 3.71
CA ASP A 84 -6.51 -21.42 4.82
C ASP A 84 -5.97 -21.86 6.20
N GLY A 85 -5.86 -20.89 7.11
CA GLY A 85 -5.60 -21.15 8.53
C GLY A 85 -4.16 -21.50 8.89
N LEU A 86 -3.18 -21.28 8.01
CA LEU A 86 -1.78 -21.59 8.28
C LEU A 86 -1.10 -20.50 9.12
N TYR A 87 -0.05 -20.89 9.82
CA TYR A 87 0.78 -19.98 10.60
C TYR A 87 2.25 -20.09 10.18
N LEU A 88 2.76 -19.11 9.45
CA LEU A 88 4.17 -19.00 9.09
C LEU A 88 4.88 -18.19 10.18
N LEU A 89 5.78 -18.83 10.93
CA LEU A 89 6.34 -18.25 12.16
C LEU A 89 7.85 -18.42 12.24
N ASN A 90 8.55 -17.31 12.54
CA ASN A 90 9.99 -17.29 12.86
C ASN A 90 10.87 -18.01 11.82
N GLY A 91 10.49 -17.96 10.54
CA GLY A 91 11.25 -18.54 9.45
C GLY A 91 11.95 -17.48 8.59
N ALA A 92 12.67 -17.97 7.58
CA ALA A 92 13.28 -17.13 6.56
C ALA A 92 13.51 -17.95 5.29
N ILE A 93 13.25 -17.39 4.11
CA ILE A 93 13.65 -18.09 2.88
C ILE A 93 15.18 -18.09 2.76
N ALA A 94 15.74 -19.23 2.32
CA ALA A 94 17.17 -19.54 2.42
C ALA A 94 18.08 -18.58 1.64
N SER A 95 17.55 -17.93 0.59
CA SER A 95 18.28 -16.92 -0.18
C SER A 95 17.26 -15.93 -0.73
N GLY A 96 17.57 -14.65 -0.66
CA GLY A 96 16.71 -13.59 -1.18
C GLY A 96 17.10 -13.15 -2.57
N SER A 97 16.12 -12.76 -3.35
CA SER A 97 16.23 -11.90 -4.51
C SER A 97 14.99 -11.03 -4.57
N ALA A 98 15.05 -9.95 -5.33
CA ALA A 98 13.94 -9.02 -5.46
C ALA A 98 12.63 -9.65 -6.03
N ASP A 99 12.72 -10.87 -6.56
CA ASP A 99 11.57 -11.59 -7.13
C ASP A 99 11.12 -12.79 -6.29
N ARG A 100 11.72 -13.00 -5.11
CA ARG A 100 11.33 -14.08 -4.22
C ARG A 100 10.31 -13.64 -3.18
N SER A 101 9.49 -14.59 -2.75
CA SER A 101 8.51 -14.35 -1.69
C SER A 101 8.22 -15.59 -0.88
N VAL A 102 7.71 -15.38 0.33
CA VAL A 102 7.26 -16.46 1.21
C VAL A 102 6.02 -17.16 0.64
N ILE A 103 5.09 -16.37 0.09
CA ILE A 103 3.91 -16.86 -0.65
C ILE A 103 3.89 -16.21 -2.02
N THR A 104 3.87 -17.03 -3.07
CA THR A 104 3.82 -16.57 -4.47
C THR A 104 2.55 -17.08 -5.15
N PHE A 105 1.82 -16.17 -5.80
CA PHE A 105 0.73 -16.50 -6.70
C PHE A 105 1.23 -16.44 -8.14
N ASN A 106 1.50 -17.58 -8.75
CA ASN A 106 1.96 -17.70 -10.15
C ASN A 106 0.83 -18.01 -11.14
N SER A 107 -0.40 -18.12 -10.66
CA SER A 107 -1.57 -18.45 -11.46
C SER A 107 -2.73 -17.49 -11.16
N HIS A 108 -3.96 -17.93 -11.33
CA HIS A 108 -5.14 -17.08 -11.14
C HIS A 108 -6.18 -17.70 -10.21
N HIS A 109 -7.01 -16.82 -9.60
CA HIS A 109 -8.09 -17.19 -8.68
C HIS A 109 -7.59 -18.00 -7.46
N GLY A 110 -6.34 -17.77 -7.07
CA GLY A 110 -5.79 -18.27 -5.82
C GLY A 110 -6.27 -17.43 -4.64
N ILE A 111 -6.48 -18.06 -3.50
CA ILE A 111 -6.88 -17.39 -2.25
C ILE A 111 -5.95 -17.84 -1.13
N VAL A 112 -5.37 -16.86 -0.42
CA VAL A 112 -4.74 -17.08 0.89
C VAL A 112 -5.58 -16.35 1.92
N ARG A 113 -6.10 -17.07 2.87
CA ARG A 113 -6.98 -16.49 3.87
C ARG A 113 -6.75 -17.04 5.26
N ASN A 114 -7.21 -16.30 6.26
CA ASN A 114 -7.20 -16.72 7.66
C ASN A 114 -5.81 -17.24 8.10
N THR A 115 -4.75 -16.69 7.49
CA THR A 115 -3.34 -17.12 7.59
C THR A 115 -2.53 -16.00 8.23
N ALA A 116 -1.51 -16.35 9.02
CA ALA A 116 -0.60 -15.38 9.60
C ALA A 116 0.84 -15.59 9.13
N ILE A 117 1.58 -14.49 8.93
CA ILE A 117 3.03 -14.46 8.74
C ILE A 117 3.61 -13.55 9.82
N VAL A 118 4.42 -14.10 10.69
CA VAL A 118 4.97 -13.39 11.86
C VAL A 118 6.46 -13.61 11.96
N ASP A 119 7.21 -12.50 12.03
CA ASP A 119 8.67 -12.47 12.21
C ASP A 119 9.43 -13.39 11.25
N TYR A 120 8.95 -13.47 10.01
CA TYR A 120 9.48 -14.35 8.96
C TYR A 120 10.61 -13.64 8.21
N ASN A 121 11.75 -13.43 8.89
CA ASN A 121 12.81 -12.52 8.46
C ASN A 121 14.16 -13.21 8.34
N PRO A 122 15.00 -12.82 7.36
CA PRO A 122 16.38 -13.27 7.26
C PRO A 122 17.24 -12.70 8.38
N ALA A 123 18.37 -13.33 8.65
CA ALA A 123 19.34 -12.82 9.61
C ALA A 123 19.92 -11.44 9.20
N GLY A 124 20.04 -11.17 7.90
CA GLY A 124 20.54 -9.91 7.35
C GLY A 124 19.42 -9.08 6.72
N PHE A 125 19.27 -7.84 7.15
CA PHE A 125 18.30 -6.90 6.61
C PHE A 125 18.35 -6.76 5.08
N GLU A 126 19.55 -6.79 4.49
CA GLU A 126 19.77 -6.60 3.05
C GLU A 126 19.27 -7.78 2.20
N THR A 127 18.86 -8.89 2.82
CA THR A 127 18.30 -10.03 2.09
C THR A 127 16.88 -9.69 1.64
N ALA A 128 16.72 -9.40 0.37
CA ALA A 128 15.48 -8.89 -0.21
C ALA A 128 14.52 -10.00 -0.59
N TYR A 129 13.30 -9.96 -0.06
CA TYR A 129 12.16 -10.75 -0.53
C TYR A 129 10.83 -10.20 -0.01
N TYR A 130 9.76 -10.46 -0.76
CA TYR A 130 8.40 -10.17 -0.35
C TYR A 130 7.89 -11.23 0.63
N TRP A 131 6.91 -10.88 1.45
CA TRP A 131 6.15 -11.92 2.13
C TRP A 131 5.04 -12.47 1.23
N VAL A 132 4.37 -11.65 0.45
CA VAL A 132 3.42 -12.09 -0.56
C VAL A 132 3.70 -11.42 -1.89
N PHE A 133 3.70 -12.20 -2.96
CA PHE A 133 3.91 -11.68 -4.31
C PHE A 133 2.87 -12.21 -5.30
N PHE A 134 2.22 -11.30 -5.98
CA PHE A 134 1.27 -11.61 -7.03
C PHE A 134 1.95 -11.55 -8.40
N ASN A 135 2.22 -12.70 -8.99
CA ASN A 135 2.74 -12.83 -10.35
C ASN A 135 1.64 -13.28 -11.34
N GLY A 136 0.46 -13.58 -10.84
CA GLY A 136 -0.75 -13.90 -11.60
C GLY A 136 -1.89 -12.96 -11.28
N SER A 137 -3.08 -13.23 -11.81
CA SER A 137 -4.24 -12.34 -11.77
C SER A 137 -5.42 -12.92 -10.98
N HIS A 138 -6.35 -12.05 -10.56
CA HIS A 138 -7.56 -12.45 -9.85
C HIS A 138 -7.32 -13.23 -8.55
N ASN A 139 -6.19 -13.00 -7.90
CA ASN A 139 -5.86 -13.64 -6.63
C ASN A 139 -6.23 -12.75 -5.45
N THR A 140 -6.48 -13.37 -4.32
CA THR A 140 -6.95 -12.67 -3.12
C THR A 140 -6.13 -13.09 -1.90
N VAL A 141 -5.72 -12.09 -1.12
CA VAL A 141 -5.26 -12.23 0.26
C VAL A 141 -6.33 -11.63 1.15
N GLU A 142 -6.98 -12.46 1.97
CA GLU A 142 -8.09 -11.99 2.79
C GLU A 142 -7.96 -12.41 4.26
N ARG A 143 -8.31 -11.50 5.16
CA ARG A 143 -8.31 -11.75 6.62
C ARG A 143 -7.01 -12.42 7.09
N CYS A 144 -5.86 -11.93 6.60
CA CYS A 144 -4.54 -12.37 7.00
C CYS A 144 -3.91 -11.44 8.03
N TYR A 145 -2.94 -11.93 8.78
CA TYR A 145 -2.18 -11.18 9.78
C TYR A 145 -0.70 -11.16 9.40
N PHE A 146 -0.14 -9.96 9.35
CA PHE A 146 1.27 -9.73 9.01
C PHE A 146 1.93 -8.92 10.11
N LYS A 147 2.97 -9.49 10.75
CA LYS A 147 3.67 -8.81 11.83
C LYS A 147 5.17 -8.92 11.70
N GLY A 148 5.86 -7.79 11.92
CA GLY A 148 7.28 -7.77 12.19
C GLY A 148 8.19 -7.99 10.98
N LYS A 149 7.71 -7.70 9.76
CA LYS A 149 8.58 -7.77 8.56
C LYS A 149 9.73 -6.79 8.68
N ASN A 150 10.97 -7.29 8.61
CA ASN A 150 12.17 -6.50 8.85
C ASN A 150 13.31 -6.82 7.86
N ASN A 151 13.01 -6.87 6.58
CA ASN A 151 13.99 -7.01 5.50
C ASN A 151 13.61 -6.14 4.29
N LEU A 152 14.50 -6.03 3.30
CA LEU A 152 14.23 -5.29 2.06
C LEU A 152 13.11 -5.94 1.23
N GLU A 153 12.57 -5.19 0.31
CA GLU A 153 11.36 -5.36 -0.50
C GLU A 153 10.06 -5.15 0.29
N PRO A 154 8.99 -4.73 -0.37
CA PRO A 154 7.69 -4.56 0.25
C PRO A 154 7.19 -5.84 0.93
N LEU A 155 6.24 -5.69 1.84
CA LEU A 155 5.58 -6.84 2.43
C LEU A 155 4.73 -7.56 1.36
N ILE A 156 3.88 -6.80 0.65
CA ILE A 156 3.09 -7.30 -0.47
C ILE A 156 3.45 -6.52 -1.73
N GLY A 157 3.68 -7.25 -2.82
CA GLY A 157 3.93 -6.67 -4.13
C GLY A 157 3.35 -7.50 -5.27
N ASN A 158 3.46 -6.97 -6.49
CA ASN A 158 3.00 -7.65 -7.68
C ASN A 158 3.97 -7.46 -8.85
N GLY A 159 3.92 -8.38 -9.82
CA GLY A 159 4.65 -8.30 -11.06
C GLY A 159 4.16 -7.17 -11.98
N LEU A 160 4.94 -6.82 -12.97
CA LEU A 160 4.64 -5.75 -13.93
C LEU A 160 3.58 -6.15 -14.94
N GLU A 161 3.61 -7.42 -15.37
CA GLU A 161 2.74 -7.94 -16.42
C GLU A 161 1.87 -9.06 -15.85
N ASN A 162 0.67 -9.19 -16.35
CA ASN A 162 -0.29 -10.25 -15.99
C ASN A 162 -0.77 -10.28 -14.51
N ALA A 163 -0.27 -9.42 -13.65
CA ALA A 163 -0.65 -9.36 -12.23
C ALA A 163 -1.80 -8.36 -12.00
N GLN A 164 -2.94 -8.60 -12.66
CA GLN A 164 -4.11 -7.72 -12.64
C GLN A 164 -5.24 -8.29 -11.77
N TYR A 165 -6.14 -7.40 -11.32
CA TYR A 165 -7.36 -7.77 -10.58
C TYR A 165 -7.09 -8.55 -9.29
N ASN A 166 -5.94 -8.32 -8.66
CA ASN A 166 -5.63 -8.91 -7.37
C ASN A 166 -6.18 -8.06 -6.22
N SER A 167 -6.38 -8.67 -5.06
CA SER A 167 -6.95 -7.97 -3.91
C SER A 167 -6.29 -8.35 -2.58
N VAL A 168 -6.26 -7.36 -1.66
CA VAL A 168 -5.87 -7.50 -0.26
C VAL A 168 -6.99 -6.94 0.60
N VAL A 169 -7.71 -7.81 1.32
CA VAL A 169 -8.98 -7.45 1.95
C VAL A 169 -9.04 -7.90 3.41
N GLY A 170 -9.41 -7.00 4.30
CA GLY A 170 -9.63 -7.31 5.71
C GLY A 170 -8.40 -7.82 6.46
N CYS A 171 -7.21 -7.48 6.01
CA CYS A 171 -5.94 -7.90 6.61
C CYS A 171 -5.48 -6.95 7.72
N TYR A 172 -4.66 -7.46 8.63
CA TYR A 172 -4.05 -6.71 9.71
C TYR A 172 -2.53 -6.69 9.56
N PHE A 173 -1.97 -5.49 9.40
CA PHE A 173 -0.53 -5.20 9.33
C PHE A 173 -0.10 -4.60 10.66
N LYS A 174 0.85 -5.22 11.35
CA LYS A 174 1.21 -4.83 12.73
C LYS A 174 2.72 -4.82 12.92
N ASN A 175 3.20 -3.80 13.64
CA ASN A 175 4.59 -3.72 14.12
C ASN A 175 5.62 -4.00 13.01
N ILE A 176 5.53 -3.29 11.90
CA ILE A 176 6.51 -3.35 10.81
C ILE A 176 7.51 -2.22 11.05
N PRO A 177 8.74 -2.51 11.46
CA PRO A 177 9.66 -1.49 11.93
C PRO A 177 10.11 -0.56 10.80
N TYR A 178 10.25 0.71 11.16
CA TYR A 178 10.85 1.70 10.27
C TYR A 178 12.33 1.39 10.00
N ASP A 179 12.70 1.45 8.74
CA ASP A 179 14.10 1.55 8.34
C ASP A 179 14.27 2.53 7.19
N VAL A 180 15.38 3.28 7.22
CA VAL A 180 15.72 4.24 6.17
C VAL A 180 16.13 3.49 4.91
N GLY A 181 15.22 3.39 4.00
CA GLY A 181 15.44 2.75 2.71
C GLY A 181 14.22 2.89 1.84
N ASN A 182 14.41 2.99 0.55
CA ASN A 182 13.33 2.97 -0.43
C ASN A 182 12.98 1.51 -0.75
N GLY A 183 11.71 1.18 -0.85
CA GLY A 183 11.25 -0.12 -1.29
C GLY A 183 10.84 -1.06 -0.15
N ARG A 184 10.29 -0.54 0.94
CA ARG A 184 9.74 -1.31 2.06
C ARG A 184 8.30 -0.95 2.38
N GLU A 185 7.57 -0.58 1.38
CA GLU A 185 6.14 -0.31 1.51
C GLU A 185 5.41 -1.56 2.05
N ASP A 186 4.33 -1.39 2.79
CA ASP A 186 3.52 -2.54 3.19
C ASP A 186 2.82 -3.14 1.97
N ILE A 187 2.29 -2.29 1.10
CA ILE A 187 1.72 -2.74 -0.18
C ILE A 187 2.23 -1.83 -1.30
N ARG A 188 2.95 -2.42 -2.26
CA ARG A 188 3.38 -1.73 -3.48
C ARG A 188 2.72 -2.34 -4.70
N VAL A 189 1.96 -1.54 -5.44
CA VAL A 189 1.27 -1.99 -6.64
C VAL A 189 1.94 -1.41 -7.88
N TRP A 190 2.59 -2.27 -8.64
CA TRP A 190 3.11 -1.98 -9.96
C TRP A 190 2.07 -2.30 -11.05
N GLY A 191 2.27 -1.81 -12.24
CA GLY A 191 1.50 -2.20 -13.42
C GLY A 191 2.22 -1.86 -14.71
N SER A 192 1.96 -2.66 -15.73
CA SER A 192 2.35 -2.37 -17.11
C SER A 192 1.48 -1.26 -17.69
N GLY A 193 1.92 -0.75 -18.83
CA GLY A 193 1.17 0.20 -19.62
C GLY A 193 1.56 1.66 -19.41
N LYS A 194 0.92 2.50 -20.17
CA LYS A 194 1.12 3.95 -20.13
C LYS A 194 0.38 4.53 -18.93
N PHE A 195 1.05 5.38 -18.17
CA PHE A 195 0.41 6.17 -17.10
C PHE A 195 -0.38 7.36 -17.69
N ASP A 196 -1.21 7.06 -18.67
CA ASP A 196 -2.00 7.99 -19.43
C ASP A 196 -3.47 7.88 -19.01
N GLU A 197 -4.14 8.99 -18.90
CA GLU A 197 -5.56 9.06 -18.56
C GLU A 197 -6.51 8.42 -19.58
N LYS A 198 -6.01 8.15 -20.78
CA LYS A 198 -6.77 7.55 -21.89
C LYS A 198 -6.57 6.05 -22.04
N THR A 199 -5.62 5.47 -21.31
CA THR A 199 -5.40 4.02 -21.36
C THR A 199 -6.45 3.28 -20.53
N ASN A 200 -6.73 2.05 -20.92
CA ASN A 200 -7.46 1.08 -20.11
C ASN A 200 -6.54 0.00 -19.49
N GLU A 201 -5.23 0.16 -19.65
CA GLU A 201 -4.23 -0.72 -19.04
C GLU A 201 -3.98 -0.32 -17.59
N GLY A 202 -3.88 -1.28 -16.68
CA GLY A 202 -3.62 -1.04 -15.26
C GLY A 202 -3.59 -2.32 -14.45
N ALA A 203 -3.28 -2.20 -13.16
CA ALA A 203 -3.28 -3.35 -12.27
C ALA A 203 -4.68 -3.70 -11.74
N TYR A 204 -5.61 -2.77 -11.71
CA TYR A 204 -6.97 -2.99 -11.19
C TYR A 204 -6.96 -3.63 -9.79
N PHE A 205 -6.00 -3.23 -8.97
CA PHE A 205 -5.76 -3.82 -7.66
C PHE A 205 -6.72 -3.24 -6.62
N VAL A 206 -7.23 -4.08 -5.71
CA VAL A 206 -8.13 -3.66 -4.64
C VAL A 206 -7.45 -3.84 -3.28
N ILE A 207 -7.34 -2.75 -2.51
CA ILE A 207 -6.85 -2.73 -1.13
C ILE A 207 -8.00 -2.22 -0.26
N GLN A 208 -8.68 -3.12 0.45
CA GLN A 208 -9.94 -2.77 1.08
C GLN A 208 -10.06 -3.29 2.52
N GLY A 209 -10.50 -2.41 3.42
CA GLY A 209 -10.87 -2.80 4.77
C GLY A 209 -9.70 -3.35 5.60
N ASN A 210 -8.47 -2.91 5.34
CA ASN A 210 -7.28 -3.36 6.05
C ASN A 210 -6.95 -2.39 7.20
N LEU A 211 -6.33 -2.92 8.24
CA LEU A 211 -5.76 -2.14 9.34
C LEU A 211 -4.23 -2.16 9.26
N PHE A 212 -3.63 -0.97 9.21
CA PHE A 212 -2.19 -0.74 9.32
C PHE A 212 -1.94 -0.05 10.66
N ASP A 213 -1.26 -0.72 11.58
CA ASP A 213 -1.07 -0.28 12.96
C ASP A 213 0.39 -0.44 13.36
N HIS A 214 1.12 0.66 13.57
CA HIS A 214 2.58 0.65 13.74
C HIS A 214 3.29 -0.06 12.59
N ALA A 215 2.83 0.16 11.38
CA ALA A 215 3.31 -0.49 10.16
C ALA A 215 4.16 0.51 9.36
N ASP A 216 5.31 0.90 9.91
CA ASP A 216 6.13 2.03 9.45
C ASP A 216 6.83 1.76 8.11
N GLY A 217 7.30 0.54 7.88
CA GLY A 217 7.97 0.15 6.64
C GLY A 217 9.12 1.07 6.22
N GLU A 218 9.00 1.76 5.09
CA GLU A 218 9.96 2.77 4.64
C GLU A 218 9.72 4.17 5.25
N GLY A 219 8.62 4.35 5.98
CA GLY A 219 8.28 5.59 6.67
C GLY A 219 7.78 6.73 5.78
N THR A 220 7.52 6.47 4.51
CA THR A 220 6.95 7.46 3.58
C THR A 220 5.67 6.94 2.92
N GLU A 221 5.70 5.72 2.41
CA GLU A 221 4.62 5.12 1.64
C GLU A 221 4.21 3.79 2.28
N ILE A 222 3.08 3.74 2.96
CA ILE A 222 2.49 2.50 3.50
C ILE A 222 1.83 1.72 2.36
N VAL A 223 0.99 2.42 1.59
CA VAL A 223 0.43 1.95 0.33
C VAL A 223 0.99 2.82 -0.79
N SER A 224 1.64 2.20 -1.76
CA SER A 224 2.25 2.89 -2.89
C SER A 224 1.68 2.39 -4.22
N LEU A 225 0.84 3.21 -4.84
CA LEU A 225 0.27 2.90 -6.15
C LEU A 225 1.17 3.46 -7.26
N LYS A 226 1.65 2.58 -8.12
CA LYS A 226 2.51 2.88 -9.27
C LYS A 226 1.91 2.33 -10.58
N SER A 227 0.57 2.35 -10.68
CA SER A 227 -0.22 1.86 -11.83
C SER A 227 -1.61 2.50 -11.86
N ASN A 228 -2.42 2.12 -12.85
CA ASN A 228 -3.74 2.67 -13.09
C ASN A 228 -4.86 1.78 -12.53
N PHE A 229 -6.04 2.38 -12.33
CA PHE A 229 -7.30 1.73 -11.98
C PHE A 229 -7.32 0.96 -10.67
N ASN A 230 -6.46 1.34 -9.72
CA ASN A 230 -6.45 0.72 -8.40
C ASN A 230 -7.45 1.38 -7.45
N GLN A 231 -7.87 0.64 -6.44
CA GLN A 231 -8.80 1.09 -5.43
C GLN A 231 -8.22 0.87 -4.03
N VAL A 232 -8.21 1.93 -3.22
CA VAL A 232 -7.83 1.90 -1.79
C VAL A 232 -9.05 2.38 -1.01
N ILE A 233 -9.78 1.45 -0.40
CA ILE A 233 -11.13 1.72 0.10
C ILE A 233 -11.29 1.27 1.56
N GLY A 234 -11.74 2.18 2.43
CA GLY A 234 -12.16 1.84 3.79
C GLY A 234 -11.06 1.24 4.66
N ASN A 235 -9.79 1.55 4.40
CA ASN A 235 -8.68 1.11 5.23
C ASN A 235 -8.49 2.07 6.43
N THR A 236 -7.92 1.57 7.50
CA THR A 236 -7.44 2.37 8.62
C THR A 236 -5.92 2.28 8.70
N VAL A 237 -5.25 3.44 8.72
CA VAL A 237 -3.83 3.60 9.04
C VAL A 237 -3.73 4.34 10.35
N ARG A 238 -3.05 3.80 11.34
CA ARG A 238 -2.94 4.45 12.65
C ARG A 238 -1.58 4.26 13.27
N ALA A 239 -1.14 5.25 14.04
CA ALA A 239 0.12 5.24 14.76
C ALA A 239 1.30 4.74 13.89
N THR A 240 1.35 5.17 12.64
CA THR A 240 2.22 4.61 11.59
C THR A 240 2.89 5.75 10.85
N ARG A 241 4.19 5.62 10.59
CA ARG A 241 4.92 6.55 9.71
C ARG A 241 4.52 6.32 8.26
N GLY A 242 4.53 7.40 7.46
CA GLY A 242 4.08 7.32 6.08
C GLY A 242 2.56 7.38 5.93
N GLY A 243 2.07 7.19 4.72
CA GLY A 243 0.65 7.31 4.38
C GLY A 243 0.26 6.59 3.10
N ILE A 244 -0.92 6.91 2.58
CA ILE A 244 -1.43 6.34 1.33
C ILE A 244 -0.99 7.23 0.16
N ASN A 245 -0.25 6.65 -0.78
CA ASN A 245 0.37 7.37 -1.88
C ASN A 245 -0.06 6.83 -3.24
N ILE A 246 -0.59 7.70 -4.09
CA ILE A 246 -0.62 7.50 -5.53
C ILE A 246 0.64 8.18 -6.08
N ARG A 247 1.71 7.41 -6.22
CA ARG A 247 2.99 7.94 -6.68
C ARG A 247 2.98 8.23 -8.18
N ARG A 248 2.25 7.41 -8.94
CA ARG A 248 2.04 7.58 -10.38
C ARG A 248 0.88 6.73 -10.86
N GLY A 249 0.43 7.00 -12.06
CA GLY A 249 -0.69 6.31 -12.69
C GLY A 249 -1.86 7.25 -12.94
N ALA A 250 -2.98 6.68 -13.35
CA ALA A 250 -4.22 7.38 -13.60
C ALA A 250 -5.43 6.56 -13.15
N ASN A 251 -6.59 7.21 -12.99
CA ASN A 251 -7.87 6.56 -12.73
C ASN A 251 -7.90 5.72 -11.44
N ASN A 252 -7.12 6.10 -10.42
CA ASN A 252 -7.14 5.42 -9.12
C ASN A 252 -8.20 6.03 -8.19
N THR A 253 -8.74 5.22 -7.29
CA THR A 253 -9.72 5.63 -6.28
C THR A 253 -9.17 5.45 -4.89
N VAL A 254 -9.21 6.50 -4.05
CA VAL A 254 -8.88 6.49 -2.62
C VAL A 254 -10.10 6.99 -1.86
N LYS A 255 -10.86 6.07 -1.24
CA LYS A 255 -12.18 6.40 -0.72
C LYS A 255 -12.44 5.84 0.67
N GLY A 256 -12.97 6.68 1.57
CA GLY A 256 -13.43 6.26 2.88
C GLY A 256 -12.33 5.72 3.80
N ASN A 257 -11.06 6.05 3.52
CA ASN A 257 -9.96 5.64 4.39
C ASN A 257 -9.85 6.57 5.60
N ILE A 258 -9.34 6.02 6.70
CA ILE A 258 -9.11 6.76 7.93
C ILE A 258 -7.62 6.70 8.25
N VAL A 259 -6.97 7.86 8.36
CA VAL A 259 -5.54 7.97 8.70
C VAL A 259 -5.40 8.77 10.00
N LEU A 260 -4.86 8.13 11.02
CA LEU A 260 -4.70 8.68 12.36
C LEU A 260 -3.20 8.72 12.69
N GLY A 261 -2.63 9.91 12.77
CA GLY A 261 -1.21 10.09 13.08
C GLY A 261 -0.87 9.72 14.52
N GLU A 262 -1.77 9.97 15.46
CA GLU A 262 -1.68 9.59 16.89
C GLU A 262 -0.34 9.99 17.53
N GLY A 263 0.25 11.12 17.09
CA GLY A 263 1.49 11.66 17.64
C GLY A 263 2.77 11.03 17.08
N VAL A 264 2.67 10.17 16.08
CA VAL A 264 3.84 9.58 15.42
C VAL A 264 4.44 10.58 14.44
N ALA A 265 5.70 10.99 14.69
CA ALA A 265 6.44 11.84 13.77
C ALA A 265 6.68 11.12 12.43
N GLY A 266 6.39 11.80 11.33
CA GLY A 266 6.43 11.20 9.99
C GLY A 266 5.17 10.44 9.60
N ALA A 267 4.09 10.51 10.40
CA ALA A 267 2.79 10.06 9.95
C ALA A 267 2.26 10.98 8.86
N HIS A 268 1.94 10.44 7.72
CA HIS A 268 1.50 11.18 6.55
C HIS A 268 0.04 10.88 6.21
N GLY A 269 -0.68 11.88 5.69
CA GLY A 269 -2.00 11.67 5.15
C GLY A 269 -1.99 11.03 3.75
N LEU A 270 -2.55 11.72 2.78
CA LEU A 270 -2.71 11.25 1.40
C LEU A 270 -1.81 12.05 0.46
N ARG A 271 -1.08 11.39 -0.43
CA ARG A 271 -0.26 12.06 -1.46
C ARG A 271 -0.64 11.57 -2.86
N MET A 272 -0.84 12.52 -3.78
CA MET A 272 -1.35 12.25 -5.12
C MET A 272 -0.43 12.80 -6.20
N SER A 273 -0.12 11.95 -7.20
CA SER A 273 0.52 12.32 -8.46
C SER A 273 -0.16 11.56 -9.60
N GLY A 274 -0.41 12.22 -10.72
CA GLY A 274 -1.06 11.61 -11.90
C GLY A 274 -2.45 12.13 -12.17
N ALA A 275 -3.24 11.44 -12.97
CA ALA A 275 -4.45 11.98 -13.54
C ALA A 275 -5.73 11.22 -13.17
N ASN A 276 -6.88 11.91 -13.19
CA ASN A 276 -8.22 11.34 -13.03
C ASN A 276 -8.42 10.54 -11.72
N HIS A 277 -7.72 10.88 -10.65
CA HIS A 277 -7.92 10.20 -9.38
C HIS A 277 -9.16 10.71 -8.66
N VAL A 278 -9.87 9.80 -8.00
CA VAL A 278 -10.97 10.10 -7.10
C VAL A 278 -10.52 9.91 -5.65
N VAL A 279 -10.50 11.00 -4.88
CA VAL A 279 -10.11 11.03 -3.45
C VAL A 279 -11.31 11.53 -2.67
N GLN A 280 -12.07 10.62 -2.09
CA GLN A 280 -13.42 10.93 -1.59
C GLN A 280 -13.69 10.39 -0.20
N GLY A 281 -14.25 11.23 0.66
CA GLY A 281 -14.78 10.82 1.95
C GLY A 281 -13.73 10.22 2.88
N ASN A 282 -12.47 10.61 2.78
CA ASN A 282 -11.42 10.16 3.66
C ASN A 282 -11.36 11.04 4.92
N TYR A 283 -10.93 10.46 6.03
CA TYR A 283 -10.63 11.16 7.27
C TYR A 283 -9.12 11.09 7.55
N VAL A 284 -8.50 12.24 7.81
CA VAL A 284 -7.08 12.33 8.17
C VAL A 284 -6.92 13.20 9.40
N SER A 285 -6.25 12.74 10.44
CA SER A 285 -5.99 13.57 11.61
C SER A 285 -4.59 13.37 12.19
N GLY A 286 -4.05 14.48 12.75
CA GLY A 286 -2.80 14.47 13.51
C GLY A 286 -1.58 13.99 12.74
N CYS A 287 -1.54 14.20 11.43
CA CYS A 287 -0.43 13.81 10.55
C CYS A 287 0.48 15.00 10.25
N ASP A 288 1.68 14.76 9.71
CA ASP A 288 2.58 15.81 9.25
C ASP A 288 1.93 16.67 8.15
N TYR A 289 1.03 16.08 7.35
CA TYR A 289 0.18 16.77 6.38
C TYR A 289 -1.12 16.00 6.12
N GLY A 290 -2.15 16.71 5.63
CA GLY A 290 -3.43 16.10 5.26
C GLY A 290 -3.41 15.49 3.86
N ILE A 291 -3.70 16.30 2.84
CA ILE A 291 -3.66 15.89 1.43
C ILE A 291 -2.61 16.71 0.69
N ARG A 292 -1.65 16.03 0.07
CA ARG A 292 -0.69 16.62 -0.85
C ARG A 292 -0.98 16.21 -2.28
N VAL A 293 -1.17 17.22 -3.13
CA VAL A 293 -1.28 17.05 -4.58
C VAL A 293 0.03 17.56 -5.18
N SER A 294 0.88 16.62 -5.60
CA SER A 294 2.25 16.91 -6.01
C SER A 294 2.31 17.67 -7.36
N ALA A 295 3.28 18.54 -7.48
CA ALA A 295 3.72 19.00 -8.78
C ALA A 295 4.27 17.84 -9.60
N GLY A 296 4.22 17.95 -10.91
CA GLY A 296 4.77 16.95 -11.83
C GLY A 296 6.16 17.30 -12.33
N GLU A 297 6.91 16.29 -12.68
CA GLU A 297 8.21 16.42 -13.32
C GLU A 297 8.04 16.88 -14.78
N PHE A 298 8.92 17.76 -15.18
CA PHE A 298 9.04 18.22 -16.56
C PHE A 298 10.49 18.13 -16.99
N THR A 299 10.77 17.42 -18.05
CA THR A 299 12.14 17.35 -18.57
C THR A 299 12.48 18.66 -19.28
N ALA A 300 13.62 19.23 -18.98
CA ALA A 300 14.15 20.39 -19.69
C ALA A 300 14.23 20.19 -21.22
N HIS A 301 14.15 18.96 -21.69
CA HIS A 301 14.17 18.55 -23.09
C HIS A 301 12.94 18.92 -23.90
N ALA A 302 11.80 19.10 -23.25
CA ALA A 302 10.63 19.65 -23.95
C ALA A 302 10.86 21.09 -24.42
N LEU A 303 11.88 21.76 -23.89
CA LEU A 303 12.26 23.13 -24.23
C LEU A 303 13.46 23.21 -25.18
N THR A 304 14.22 22.11 -25.39
CA THR A 304 15.41 22.06 -26.28
C THR A 304 15.35 20.87 -27.21
N PRO A 305 15.26 21.09 -28.55
CA PRO A 305 15.11 20.00 -29.53
C PRO A 305 16.28 19.01 -29.63
N ASP A 306 17.46 19.37 -29.14
CA ASP A 306 18.71 18.64 -29.41
C ASP A 306 19.21 17.75 -28.28
N TYR A 307 18.36 17.43 -27.29
CA TYR A 307 18.81 16.61 -26.18
C TYR A 307 18.78 15.11 -26.51
N SER A 308 19.96 14.51 -26.56
CA SER A 308 20.15 13.06 -26.59
C SER A 308 20.45 12.55 -25.17
N PRO A 309 19.63 11.68 -24.57
CA PRO A 309 19.91 11.13 -23.25
C PRO A 309 21.18 10.30 -23.29
N LYS A 310 22.26 10.76 -22.64
CA LYS A 310 23.50 9.99 -22.49
C LYS A 310 23.37 8.76 -21.60
N GLU A 311 22.22 8.57 -20.99
CA GLU A 311 22.00 7.46 -20.05
C GLU A 311 20.96 6.48 -20.59
N LYS A 312 21.46 5.47 -21.32
CA LYS A 312 20.68 4.29 -21.71
C LYS A 312 20.32 3.36 -20.54
N ASN A 313 20.74 3.68 -19.31
CA ASN A 313 20.72 2.72 -18.20
C ASN A 313 19.63 2.92 -17.15
N ASN A 314 18.73 3.88 -17.29
CA ASN A 314 17.57 3.98 -16.41
C ASN A 314 16.29 3.63 -17.17
N ALA A 315 16.11 2.35 -17.45
CA ALA A 315 14.86 1.78 -17.96
C ALA A 315 13.64 1.99 -17.03
N LYS A 316 13.84 2.66 -15.87
CA LYS A 316 12.79 2.94 -14.88
C LYS A 316 12.02 4.24 -15.11
N THR A 317 12.47 5.11 -16.00
CA THR A 317 11.76 6.34 -16.35
C THR A 317 11.27 6.25 -17.78
N ALA A 318 10.06 5.78 -18.00
CA ALA A 318 9.43 5.87 -19.31
C ALA A 318 9.20 7.35 -19.64
N LYS A 319 9.93 7.86 -20.65
CA LYS A 319 9.69 9.19 -21.22
C LYS A 319 8.63 9.05 -22.29
N ASN A 320 7.58 9.84 -22.21
CA ASN A 320 6.66 9.95 -23.35
C ASN A 320 7.24 10.88 -24.43
N ALA A 321 6.62 10.88 -25.60
CA ALA A 321 7.04 11.71 -26.74
C ALA A 321 7.05 13.23 -26.49
N LEU A 322 6.49 13.67 -25.36
CA LEU A 322 6.42 15.08 -24.93
C LEU A 322 7.51 15.44 -23.91
N GLY A 323 8.41 14.52 -23.57
CA GLY A 323 9.46 14.75 -22.58
C GLY A 323 8.95 14.79 -21.14
N ILE A 324 7.71 14.39 -20.86
CA ILE A 324 7.17 14.30 -19.50
C ILE A 324 7.69 13.03 -18.83
N VAL A 325 8.31 13.18 -17.68
CA VAL A 325 8.79 12.04 -16.89
C VAL A 325 7.63 11.42 -16.15
N THR A 326 7.56 10.10 -16.17
CA THR A 326 6.46 9.35 -15.59
C THR A 326 6.70 8.90 -14.14
N ALA A 327 7.84 9.26 -13.54
CA ALA A 327 8.12 8.94 -12.14
C ALA A 327 7.19 9.72 -11.19
N TYR A 328 6.96 11.00 -11.49
CA TYR A 328 5.97 11.87 -10.82
C TYR A 328 5.21 12.65 -11.91
N PRO A 329 4.20 12.04 -12.52
CA PRO A 329 3.41 12.72 -13.55
C PRO A 329 2.64 13.89 -12.95
N GLN A 330 2.32 14.88 -13.78
CA GLN A 330 1.50 16.02 -13.37
C GLN A 330 0.17 15.55 -12.78
N SER A 331 -0.16 16.10 -11.61
CA SER A 331 -1.49 15.93 -11.02
C SER A 331 -2.51 16.74 -11.80
N LYS A 332 -3.49 16.07 -12.43
CA LYS A 332 -4.54 16.76 -13.21
C LYS A 332 -5.86 16.00 -13.21
N LYS A 333 -6.95 16.75 -13.31
CA LYS A 333 -8.31 16.19 -13.35
C LYS A 333 -8.62 15.30 -12.13
N LEU A 334 -8.10 15.69 -10.97
CA LEU A 334 -8.40 15.00 -9.71
C LEU A 334 -9.76 15.46 -9.18
N THR A 335 -10.49 14.53 -8.58
CA THR A 335 -11.68 14.84 -7.78
C THR A 335 -11.34 14.63 -6.32
N LEU A 336 -11.25 15.72 -5.55
CA LEU A 336 -11.06 15.70 -4.10
C LEU A 336 -12.35 16.15 -3.44
N SER A 337 -13.16 15.24 -2.92
CA SER A 337 -14.49 15.60 -2.44
C SER A 337 -14.87 14.97 -1.11
N GLY A 338 -15.49 15.77 -0.23
CA GLY A 338 -16.04 15.29 1.02
C GLY A 338 -15.00 14.71 2.00
N ASN A 339 -13.72 15.06 1.86
CA ASN A 339 -12.69 14.63 2.79
C ASN A 339 -12.70 15.53 4.04
N THR A 340 -12.38 14.95 5.20
CA THR A 340 -12.26 15.65 6.48
C THR A 340 -10.82 15.55 6.97
N ILE A 341 -10.15 16.68 7.12
CA ILE A 341 -8.77 16.76 7.57
C ILE A 341 -8.70 17.58 8.86
N VAL A 342 -8.05 17.03 9.88
CA VAL A 342 -8.10 17.58 11.25
C VAL A 342 -6.70 17.65 11.85
N ALA A 343 -6.34 18.82 12.35
CA ALA A 343 -5.19 19.02 13.24
C ALA A 343 -3.84 18.47 12.72
N CYS A 344 -3.60 18.53 11.42
CA CYS A 344 -2.29 18.20 10.85
C CYS A 344 -1.22 19.24 11.23
N ASP A 345 0.05 18.86 11.31
CA ASP A 345 1.14 19.80 11.66
C ASP A 345 1.46 20.73 10.48
N GLY A 346 1.60 20.22 9.27
CA GLY A 346 1.70 20.99 8.03
C GLY A 346 0.33 21.26 7.39
N PRO A 347 0.27 21.72 6.13
CA PRO A 347 -1.00 22.05 5.47
C PRO A 347 -1.98 20.86 5.44
N ASP A 348 -3.25 21.14 5.68
CA ASP A 348 -4.32 20.16 5.53
C ASP A 348 -4.56 19.82 4.05
N LEU A 349 -4.41 20.82 3.18
CA LEU A 349 -4.39 20.65 1.71
C LEU A 349 -3.24 21.46 1.12
N GLU A 350 -2.36 20.80 0.38
CA GLU A 350 -1.27 21.42 -0.37
C GLU A 350 -1.41 21.08 -1.85
N LEU A 351 -1.66 22.09 -2.69
CA LEU A 351 -1.68 21.96 -4.16
C LEU A 351 -0.37 22.47 -4.72
N GLY A 352 0.42 21.59 -5.29
CA GLY A 352 1.76 21.88 -5.81
C GLY A 352 2.88 21.50 -4.85
N SER A 353 2.67 20.53 -3.97
CA SER A 353 3.75 20.01 -3.11
C SER A 353 4.96 19.59 -3.96
N ASP A 354 6.14 19.74 -3.39
CA ASP A 354 7.41 19.45 -4.04
C ASP A 354 7.75 20.35 -5.26
N TYR A 355 7.00 21.41 -5.49
CA TYR A 355 7.28 22.36 -6.59
C TYR A 355 8.72 22.87 -6.52
N LYS A 356 9.41 22.86 -7.68
CA LYS A 356 10.84 23.19 -7.86
C LYS A 356 11.83 22.20 -7.24
N LYS A 357 11.42 21.17 -6.57
CA LYS A 357 12.35 20.11 -6.16
C LYS A 357 12.84 19.32 -7.38
N HIS A 358 14.07 18.84 -7.29
CA HIS A 358 14.66 17.93 -8.27
C HIS A 358 14.50 16.49 -7.80
N TRP A 359 14.06 15.59 -8.69
CA TRP A 359 14.01 14.17 -8.39
C TRP A 359 14.21 13.30 -9.63
N PRO A 360 15.19 12.48 -9.64
CA PRO A 360 16.56 12.73 -9.13
C PRO A 360 17.28 13.76 -9.97
N GLN A 361 16.81 14.03 -11.20
CA GLN A 361 17.47 14.92 -12.18
C GLN A 361 16.49 15.90 -12.83
N GLU A 362 15.21 15.72 -12.66
CA GLU A 362 14.17 16.51 -13.30
C GLU A 362 13.49 17.46 -12.28
N GLN A 363 13.11 18.63 -12.75
CA GLN A 363 12.48 19.61 -11.88
C GLN A 363 10.96 19.46 -11.89
N MET A 364 10.35 19.42 -10.71
CA MET A 364 8.91 19.32 -10.52
C MET A 364 8.27 20.70 -10.70
N VAL A 365 7.92 21.07 -11.93
CA VAL A 365 7.39 22.41 -12.27
C VAL A 365 6.00 22.40 -12.88
N LEU A 366 5.42 21.23 -13.11
CA LEU A 366 4.05 21.12 -13.60
C LEU A 366 3.06 21.15 -12.43
N LEU A 367 2.49 22.30 -12.16
CA LEU A 367 1.51 22.45 -11.09
C LEU A 367 0.23 21.67 -11.34
N PRO A 368 -0.48 21.24 -10.27
CA PRO A 368 -1.79 20.60 -10.38
C PRO A 368 -2.78 21.47 -11.17
N SER A 369 -3.57 20.84 -12.04
CA SER A 369 -4.50 21.54 -12.93
C SER A 369 -5.78 20.77 -13.18
N ASP A 370 -6.84 21.48 -13.53
CA ASP A 370 -8.16 20.92 -13.86
C ASP A 370 -8.72 19.99 -12.74
N CYS A 371 -8.38 20.26 -11.49
CA CYS A 371 -8.84 19.49 -10.35
C CYS A 371 -10.14 20.08 -9.79
N ASP A 372 -11.06 19.21 -9.38
CA ASP A 372 -12.27 19.55 -8.63
C ASP A 372 -12.06 19.29 -7.14
N ILE A 373 -12.07 20.35 -6.35
CA ILE A 373 -11.91 20.31 -4.91
C ILE A 373 -13.21 20.80 -4.26
N SER A 374 -14.04 19.87 -3.77
CA SER A 374 -15.41 20.23 -3.38
C SER A 374 -15.87 19.56 -2.09
N GLY A 375 -16.57 20.34 -1.26
CA GLY A 375 -17.22 19.83 -0.05
C GLY A 375 -16.27 19.27 1.00
N ASN A 376 -14.98 19.60 0.93
CA ASN A 376 -14.00 19.16 1.92
C ASN A 376 -14.07 20.01 3.18
N ARG A 377 -13.69 19.41 4.29
CA ARG A 377 -13.67 20.02 5.61
C ARG A 377 -12.27 19.98 6.20
N PHE A 378 -11.74 21.14 6.53
CA PHE A 378 -10.39 21.33 7.07
C PHE A 378 -10.49 21.99 8.43
N VAL A 379 -9.92 21.37 9.48
CA VAL A 379 -10.10 21.82 10.87
C VAL A 379 -8.76 21.92 11.58
N ARG A 380 -8.41 23.12 12.03
CA ARG A 380 -7.16 23.39 12.74
C ARG A 380 -7.40 24.02 14.10
N PRO A 381 -7.54 23.23 15.16
CA PRO A 381 -7.85 23.75 16.50
C PRO A 381 -6.79 24.68 17.07
N LYS A 382 -5.54 24.50 16.66
CA LYS A 382 -4.40 25.33 17.06
C LYS A 382 -4.11 26.49 16.10
N GLY A 383 -4.93 26.67 15.07
CA GLY A 383 -4.70 27.67 14.01
C GLY A 383 -3.59 27.24 13.04
N GLY A 384 -3.08 28.21 12.29
CA GLY A 384 -1.99 28.00 11.33
C GLY A 384 -2.46 27.89 9.89
N LEU A 385 -1.57 27.40 9.02
CA LEU A 385 -1.82 27.27 7.57
C LEU A 385 -2.56 25.96 7.27
N SER A 386 -3.80 26.07 6.79
CA SER A 386 -4.61 24.92 6.40
C SER A 386 -4.49 24.62 4.90
N ILE A 387 -4.66 25.65 4.08
CA ILE A 387 -4.68 25.51 2.63
C ILE A 387 -3.48 26.23 2.03
N GLU A 388 -2.67 25.50 1.28
CA GLU A 388 -1.58 26.09 0.48
C GLU A 388 -1.78 25.75 -1.00
N VAL A 389 -1.87 26.80 -1.84
CA VAL A 389 -1.87 26.68 -3.30
C VAL A 389 -0.61 27.35 -3.81
N VAL A 390 0.28 26.55 -4.39
CA VAL A 390 1.57 27.05 -4.90
C VAL A 390 1.34 27.83 -6.18
N ALA A 391 1.86 29.07 -6.22
CA ALA A 391 1.83 29.90 -7.42
C ALA A 391 2.95 29.48 -8.39
N PRO A 392 2.72 29.56 -9.70
CA PRO A 392 3.76 29.28 -10.68
C PRO A 392 4.89 30.33 -10.61
N ASP A 393 6.12 29.87 -10.74
CA ASP A 393 7.24 30.78 -10.96
C ASP A 393 7.11 31.43 -12.35
N PRO A 394 7.44 32.73 -12.49
CA PRO A 394 7.36 33.41 -13.77
C PRO A 394 8.08 32.72 -14.94
N GLN A 395 9.22 32.10 -14.67
CA GLN A 395 9.99 31.35 -15.70
C GLN A 395 9.26 30.09 -16.20
N PHE A 396 8.33 29.52 -15.41
CA PHE A 396 7.54 28.33 -15.77
C PHE A 396 6.06 28.66 -16.03
N ALA A 397 5.67 29.95 -16.02
CA ALA A 397 4.29 30.36 -16.15
C ALA A 397 3.67 29.90 -17.49
N SER A 398 4.47 29.83 -18.55
CA SER A 398 4.01 29.31 -19.87
C SER A 398 3.60 27.83 -19.84
N LEU A 399 4.13 27.04 -18.94
CA LEU A 399 3.76 25.63 -18.76
C LEU A 399 2.38 25.50 -18.14
N SER A 400 2.05 26.40 -17.22
CA SER A 400 0.75 26.46 -16.55
C SER A 400 -0.34 27.14 -17.39
N ALA A 401 0.03 28.02 -18.31
CA ALA A 401 -0.90 28.83 -19.09
C ALA A 401 -1.83 28.01 -20.03
N LYS A 402 -1.42 26.79 -20.39
CA LYS A 402 -2.18 25.85 -21.23
C LYS A 402 -3.08 24.92 -20.46
N SER A 403 -3.04 24.97 -19.14
CA SER A 403 -3.79 24.07 -18.25
C SER A 403 -5.07 24.73 -17.77
N ALA A 404 -6.16 23.97 -17.68
CA ALA A 404 -7.39 24.46 -17.07
C ALA A 404 -7.17 24.72 -15.57
N PRO A 405 -7.79 25.78 -15.01
CA PRO A 405 -7.67 26.10 -13.59
C PRO A 405 -8.33 25.04 -12.72
N ASN A 406 -7.84 24.92 -11.49
CA ASN A 406 -8.50 24.12 -10.47
C ASN A 406 -9.80 24.80 -10.04
N ARG A 407 -10.82 24.02 -9.75
CA ARG A 407 -12.14 24.46 -9.30
C ARG A 407 -12.33 24.16 -7.83
N PHE A 408 -12.85 25.12 -7.09
CA PHE A 408 -13.11 24.98 -5.65
C PHE A 408 -14.58 25.29 -5.37
N THR A 409 -15.26 24.40 -4.64
CA THR A 409 -16.69 24.57 -4.37
C THR A 409 -17.04 24.04 -2.98
N SER A 410 -17.73 24.86 -2.18
CA SER A 410 -18.32 24.45 -0.90
C SER A 410 -17.34 23.83 0.10
N ASN A 411 -16.06 24.18 0.07
CA ASN A 411 -15.09 23.75 1.08
C ASN A 411 -15.21 24.59 2.34
N VAL A 412 -15.01 23.98 3.50
CA VAL A 412 -15.08 24.64 4.80
C VAL A 412 -13.73 24.56 5.51
N VAL A 413 -13.25 25.69 6.01
CA VAL A 413 -11.99 25.80 6.76
C VAL A 413 -12.29 26.40 8.13
N LEU A 414 -12.00 25.67 9.20
CA LEU A 414 -12.26 26.08 10.56
C LEU A 414 -10.98 26.35 11.35
N GLY A 415 -10.90 27.52 11.98
CA GLY A 415 -9.83 27.92 12.88
C GLY A 415 -8.47 28.13 12.18
N ALA A 416 -8.43 28.41 10.87
CA ALA A 416 -7.19 28.42 10.11
C ALA A 416 -7.10 29.54 9.08
N LYS A 417 -5.91 29.65 8.46
CA LYS A 417 -5.59 30.58 7.37
C LYS A 417 -5.26 29.81 6.09
N SER A 418 -5.26 30.53 4.96
CA SER A 418 -4.83 30.02 3.67
C SER A 418 -3.72 30.86 3.08
N LYS A 419 -2.95 30.27 2.16
CA LYS A 419 -1.94 30.94 1.35
C LYS A 419 -2.14 30.55 -0.11
N GLY A 420 -2.33 31.56 -0.98
CA GLY A 420 -2.55 31.35 -2.41
C GLY A 420 -3.90 30.72 -2.80
N ALA A 421 -4.72 30.33 -1.82
CA ALA A 421 -6.04 29.80 -2.11
C ALA A 421 -6.98 30.92 -2.59
N PRO A 422 -7.84 30.67 -3.60
CA PRO A 422 -8.85 31.61 -4.02
C PRO A 422 -9.86 31.84 -2.88
N THR A 423 -10.41 33.05 -2.82
CA THR A 423 -11.48 33.38 -1.85
C THR A 423 -12.80 32.71 -2.20
N SER A 424 -13.03 32.43 -3.48
CA SER A 424 -14.22 31.69 -3.94
C SER A 424 -14.07 30.18 -3.73
N GLY A 425 -15.14 29.54 -3.26
CA GLY A 425 -15.18 28.08 -3.06
C GLY A 425 -14.69 27.59 -1.70
N PHE A 426 -14.24 28.51 -0.83
CA PHE A 426 -13.92 28.25 0.57
C PHE A 426 -14.71 29.14 1.51
N LYS A 427 -15.30 28.55 2.54
CA LYS A 427 -15.84 29.26 3.68
C LYS A 427 -14.87 29.15 4.84
N PHE A 428 -14.30 30.27 5.28
CA PHE A 428 -13.45 30.36 6.46
C PHE A 428 -14.27 30.75 7.67
N ASP A 429 -14.16 30.01 8.77
CA ASP A 429 -14.94 30.24 9.97
C ASP A 429 -14.12 29.91 11.24
N GLY A 430 -14.61 30.38 12.41
CA GLY A 430 -14.07 29.97 13.70
C GLY A 430 -14.48 28.54 14.05
N LEU A 431 -13.79 27.96 15.03
CA LEU A 431 -14.24 26.68 15.59
C LEU A 431 -15.59 26.84 16.28
N PRO A 432 -16.53 25.92 16.06
CA PRO A 432 -17.78 25.89 16.80
C PRO A 432 -17.55 25.77 18.30
N SER A 433 -18.44 26.38 19.11
CA SER A 433 -18.40 26.20 20.56
C SER A 433 -18.51 24.73 20.95
N GLY A 434 -17.64 24.28 21.84
CA GLY A 434 -17.57 22.88 22.26
C GLY A 434 -17.07 21.91 21.17
N TRP A 435 -16.31 22.40 20.18
CA TRP A 435 -15.65 21.53 19.21
C TRP A 435 -14.73 20.51 19.90
N THR A 436 -14.76 19.28 19.43
CA THR A 436 -13.83 18.23 19.82
C THR A 436 -13.52 17.36 18.59
N GLU A 437 -12.31 16.80 18.51
CA GLU A 437 -11.93 15.89 17.44
C GLU A 437 -12.86 14.66 17.37
N LYS A 438 -13.30 14.16 18.52
CA LYS A 438 -14.28 13.06 18.58
C LYS A 438 -15.60 13.40 17.90
N ARG A 439 -16.09 14.66 18.03
CA ARG A 439 -17.29 15.12 17.30
C ARG A 439 -17.01 15.28 15.81
N GLU A 440 -15.80 15.71 15.46
CA GLU A 440 -15.39 15.89 14.08
C GLU A 440 -15.25 14.54 13.37
N MET A 441 -14.77 13.52 14.07
CA MET A 441 -14.71 12.15 13.56
C MET A 441 -16.11 11.60 13.23
N GLY A 442 -17.14 11.97 14.00
CA GLY A 442 -18.53 11.73 13.67
C GLY A 442 -18.85 10.29 13.26
N GLU A 443 -19.20 10.12 11.99
CA GLU A 443 -19.56 8.82 11.40
C GLU A 443 -18.35 8.01 10.88
N PHE A 444 -17.13 8.53 11.00
CA PHE A 444 -15.95 7.76 10.64
C PHE A 444 -15.64 6.72 11.72
N HIS A 445 -15.59 5.46 11.32
CA HIS A 445 -15.37 4.33 12.24
C HIS A 445 -14.04 3.66 11.90
N PRO A 446 -12.94 4.01 12.59
CA PRO A 446 -11.66 3.33 12.41
C PRO A 446 -11.78 1.83 12.68
N LEU A 447 -11.20 1.03 11.80
CA LEU A 447 -11.09 -0.41 12.02
C LEU A 447 -10.26 -0.68 13.29
N LYS A 448 -10.67 -1.68 14.03
CA LYS A 448 -10.00 -2.17 15.21
C LYS A 448 -9.40 -3.56 14.96
N PRO A 449 -8.48 -4.00 15.82
CA PRO A 449 -7.88 -5.33 15.67
C PRO A 449 -8.88 -6.50 15.62
N GLU A 450 -10.06 -6.33 16.23
CA GLU A 450 -11.13 -7.33 16.19
C GLU A 450 -11.92 -7.37 14.87
N ASP A 451 -11.81 -6.34 14.04
CA ASP A 451 -12.53 -6.24 12.77
C ASP A 451 -11.81 -6.96 11.62
N VAL A 452 -10.50 -7.18 11.77
CA VAL A 452 -9.60 -7.59 10.69
C VAL A 452 -8.70 -8.76 11.07
N GLY A 453 -8.09 -9.38 10.06
CA GLY A 453 -7.18 -10.52 10.25
C GLY A 453 -7.90 -11.83 10.56
N PRO A 454 -7.13 -12.89 10.86
CA PRO A 454 -7.65 -14.21 11.14
C PRO A 454 -8.48 -14.27 12.43
N SER A 455 -9.60 -14.95 12.40
CA SER A 455 -10.46 -15.11 13.59
C SER A 455 -9.74 -15.78 14.76
N TRP A 456 -8.85 -16.72 14.48
CA TRP A 456 -8.05 -17.41 15.50
C TRP A 456 -7.00 -16.47 16.14
N VAL A 457 -6.43 -15.53 15.39
CA VAL A 457 -5.54 -14.49 15.96
C VAL A 457 -6.34 -13.60 16.90
N ILE A 458 -7.54 -13.17 16.47
CA ILE A 458 -8.45 -12.36 17.29
C ILE A 458 -8.76 -13.12 18.60
N ALA A 459 -9.11 -14.39 18.51
CA ALA A 459 -9.43 -15.23 19.68
C ALA A 459 -8.25 -15.38 20.63
N LEU A 460 -7.04 -15.63 20.12
CA LEU A 460 -5.82 -15.74 20.93
C LEU A 460 -5.44 -14.42 21.61
N ARG A 461 -5.59 -13.29 20.93
CA ARG A 461 -5.37 -11.96 21.51
C ARG A 461 -6.37 -11.68 22.65
N THR A 462 -7.65 -11.96 22.42
CA THR A 462 -8.69 -11.78 23.43
C THR A 462 -8.45 -12.67 24.66
N ALA A 463 -7.90 -13.87 24.47
CA ALA A 463 -7.53 -14.78 25.54
C ALA A 463 -6.19 -14.45 26.22
N GLY A 464 -5.47 -13.38 25.79
CA GLY A 464 -4.13 -13.04 26.29
C GLY A 464 -3.06 -14.09 25.97
N LYS A 465 -3.31 -14.97 24.99
CA LYS A 465 -2.41 -16.05 24.58
C LYS A 465 -1.56 -15.72 23.35
N PHE A 466 -1.91 -14.68 22.64
CA PHE A 466 -1.05 -14.07 21.65
C PHE A 466 -0.29 -12.97 22.37
N GLU A 467 1.02 -12.88 22.21
CA GLU A 467 1.80 -11.84 22.86
C GLU A 467 1.13 -10.50 22.63
N VAL A 468 0.71 -9.87 23.72
CA VAL A 468 0.16 -8.50 23.68
C VAL A 468 1.37 -7.63 23.39
N GLU A 469 1.45 -7.20 22.18
CA GLU A 469 2.53 -6.38 21.73
C GLU A 469 2.25 -4.94 22.09
N ASP A 470 2.65 -4.59 23.26
CA ASP A 470 2.60 -3.21 23.74
C ASP A 470 3.74 -2.36 23.18
N ASP A 471 4.58 -2.91 22.30
CA ASP A 471 5.81 -2.23 22.05
C ASP A 471 5.84 -1.42 20.76
N MET A 472 5.81 -0.11 20.97
CA MET A 472 6.11 0.96 20.04
C MET A 472 7.56 1.00 19.60
N SER A 473 8.45 0.19 20.16
CA SER A 473 9.90 0.20 19.96
C SER A 473 10.34 -0.33 18.59
N CYS A 474 9.41 -0.66 17.72
CA CYS A 474 9.72 -1.10 16.36
C CYS A 474 10.39 -0.04 15.50
N SER A 475 10.25 1.25 15.82
CA SER A 475 10.96 2.30 15.11
C SER A 475 12.44 2.32 15.52
N ARG A 476 13.31 1.82 14.66
CA ARG A 476 14.75 2.05 14.84
C ARG A 476 15.02 3.54 14.77
N ASP A 477 15.60 4.10 15.85
CA ASP A 477 15.96 5.51 15.89
C ASP A 477 16.85 5.88 14.68
N PRO A 478 16.42 6.80 13.81
CA PRO A 478 17.22 7.26 12.69
C PRO A 478 18.57 7.85 13.11
N ALA A 479 18.70 8.36 14.34
CA ALA A 479 19.94 8.90 14.89
C ALA A 479 20.99 7.80 15.12
N ALA A 480 20.58 6.58 15.43
CA ALA A 480 21.50 5.46 15.66
C ALA A 480 22.28 5.03 14.40
N LYS A 481 21.72 5.26 13.20
CA LYS A 481 22.41 4.96 11.93
C LYS A 481 23.46 5.99 11.54
N LYS A 482 23.30 7.26 11.91
CA LYS A 482 24.34 8.30 11.67
C LYS A 482 25.63 7.98 12.41
N ALA A 483 25.57 7.38 13.59
CA ALA A 483 26.74 6.98 14.36
C ALA A 483 27.54 5.82 13.74
N LYS A 484 26.90 4.90 12.99
CA LYS A 484 27.59 3.77 12.32
C LYS A 484 28.24 4.14 10.99
N LYS A 485 27.78 5.18 10.28
CA LYS A 485 28.41 5.65 9.03
C LYS A 485 29.71 6.41 9.22
N VAL A 486 30.02 6.87 10.44
CA VAL A 486 31.24 7.65 10.74
C VAL A 486 32.47 6.78 11.01
N LYS A 487 32.33 5.45 11.09
CA LYS A 487 33.46 4.54 11.34
C LYS A 487 33.63 3.48 10.25
N LYS A 488 33.98 3.89 9.03
CA LYS A 488 34.82 3.06 8.17
C LYS A 488 36.22 3.64 8.17
N PRO A 489 37.22 2.94 8.67
CA PRO A 489 38.62 3.38 8.51
C PRO A 489 38.98 3.34 7.03
N LYS A 490 39.83 4.28 6.65
CA LYS A 490 40.42 4.41 5.30
C LYS A 490 41.22 3.16 4.92
#